data_7649c613056d6b64f80890b0e12244fa
#
_entry.id   7649c613056d6b64f80890b0e12244fa
#
_cell.length_a   1.000
_cell.length_b   1.000
_cell.length_c   1.000
_cell.angle_alpha   90.00
_cell.angle_beta   90.00
_cell.angle_gamma   90.00
#
_symmetry.space_group_name_H-M   'P 1'
#
loop_
_entity.id
_entity.type
_entity.pdbx_description
1 polymer ?
#
loop_
_entity_poly.entity_id
_entity_poly.type
_entity_poly.pdbx_seq_one_letter_code
_entity_poly.pdbx_strand_id
1 'polypeptide(L)'
;MIKYLFIIIFFSLINSSSANNKENIINNLIETKNINFDFEQNINEKIEKGNCVLEYPKKIFCEYSGSNNKILVSNGKSLVIKTSVSYYRYPLEKTPLNFILDKNYLINKIYNLEE
;
A
#
# COMPACT_ATOMS: atom_id res chain seq x y z
N MET A 1 -37.19 33.61 5.72
CA MET A 1 -37.00 32.97 4.41
C MET A 1 -35.53 32.92 3.96
N ILE A 2 -34.79 34.02 4.06
CA ILE A 2 -33.38 34.05 3.62
C ILE A 2 -32.48 33.13 4.45
N LYS A 3 -32.76 32.94 5.74
CA LYS A 3 -31.99 32.02 6.60
C LYS A 3 -32.11 30.55 6.19
N TYR A 4 -33.25 30.12 5.68
CA TYR A 4 -33.46 28.74 5.26
C TYR A 4 -32.84 28.48 3.90
N LEU A 5 -32.75 29.45 3.04
CA LEU A 5 -32.09 29.34 1.75
C LEU A 5 -30.58 29.12 1.92
N PHE A 6 -29.95 29.79 2.88
CA PHE A 6 -28.54 29.63 3.21
C PHE A 6 -28.24 28.21 3.75
N ILE A 7 -29.12 27.65 4.56
CA ILE A 7 -28.97 26.31 5.11
C ILE A 7 -29.07 25.24 4.01
N ILE A 8 -29.99 25.43 3.05
CA ILE A 8 -30.17 24.51 1.93
C ILE A 8 -28.92 24.50 0.99
N ILE A 9 -28.36 25.67 0.74
CA ILE A 9 -27.15 25.82 -0.09
C ILE A 9 -25.94 25.19 0.59
N PHE A 10 -25.84 25.30 1.92
CA PHE A 10 -24.74 24.70 2.68
C PHE A 10 -24.83 23.17 2.69
N PHE A 11 -26.02 22.58 2.72
CA PHE A 11 -26.22 21.14 2.66
C PHE A 11 -25.90 20.53 1.30
N SER A 12 -26.08 21.29 0.20
CA SER A 12 -25.79 20.78 -1.15
C SER A 12 -24.29 20.72 -1.47
N LEU A 13 -23.44 21.42 -0.72
CA LEU A 13 -21.99 21.41 -0.90
C LEU A 13 -21.29 20.21 -0.24
N ILE A 14 -21.97 19.49 0.67
CA ILE A 14 -21.38 18.37 1.42
C ILE A 14 -21.43 17.04 0.62
N ASN A 15 -22.29 16.93 -0.37
CA ASN A 15 -22.54 15.69 -1.09
C ASN A 15 -21.61 15.42 -2.29
N SER A 16 -20.67 16.31 -2.60
CA SER A 16 -19.87 16.19 -3.83
C SER A 16 -18.46 15.62 -3.66
N SER A 17 -18.04 15.25 -2.44
CA SER A 17 -16.62 14.93 -2.18
C SER A 17 -16.25 13.46 -2.20
N SER A 18 -17.20 12.51 -2.08
CA SER A 18 -16.85 11.09 -1.90
C SER A 18 -16.56 10.34 -3.21
N ALA A 19 -17.22 10.70 -4.32
CA ALA A 19 -17.01 10.03 -5.61
C ALA A 19 -15.66 10.35 -6.27
N ASN A 20 -15.08 11.53 -6.00
CA ASN A 20 -13.82 11.97 -6.59
C ASN A 20 -12.59 11.33 -5.95
N ASN A 21 -12.67 10.88 -4.68
CA ASN A 21 -11.54 10.30 -3.97
C ASN A 21 -11.12 8.95 -4.56
N LYS A 22 -12.08 8.12 -4.91
CA LYS A 22 -11.83 6.79 -5.48
C LYS A 22 -11.13 6.87 -6.84
N GLU A 23 -11.63 7.73 -7.74
CA GLU A 23 -11.00 7.94 -9.04
C GLU A 23 -9.60 8.53 -8.92
N ASN A 24 -9.40 9.49 -8.01
CA ASN A 24 -8.09 10.09 -7.78
C ASN A 24 -7.08 9.08 -7.25
N ILE A 25 -7.48 8.19 -6.33
CA ILE A 25 -6.63 7.13 -5.83
C ILE A 25 -6.23 6.17 -6.95
N ILE A 26 -7.18 5.76 -7.78
CA ILE A 26 -6.93 4.85 -8.90
C ILE A 26 -6.00 5.51 -9.92
N ASN A 27 -6.24 6.75 -10.30
CA ASN A 27 -5.41 7.47 -11.24
C ASN A 27 -3.99 7.66 -10.73
N ASN A 28 -3.84 8.01 -9.46
CA ASN A 28 -2.53 8.13 -8.82
C ASN A 28 -1.79 6.79 -8.83
N LEU A 29 -2.50 5.70 -8.56
CA LEU A 29 -1.91 4.36 -8.57
C LEU A 29 -1.49 3.93 -9.97
N ILE A 30 -2.30 4.23 -10.99
CA ILE A 30 -1.97 3.94 -12.40
C ILE A 30 -0.67 4.63 -12.81
N GLU A 31 -0.47 5.88 -12.41
CA GLU A 31 0.71 6.67 -12.75
C GLU A 31 1.93 6.35 -11.89
N THR A 32 1.74 5.70 -10.75
CA THR A 32 2.81 5.38 -9.81
C THR A 32 3.66 4.24 -10.34
N LYS A 33 4.97 4.47 -10.49
CA LYS A 33 5.95 3.45 -10.90
C LYS A 33 6.67 2.86 -9.69
N ASN A 34 6.98 3.70 -8.73
CA ASN A 34 7.69 3.30 -7.51
C ASN A 34 7.15 4.06 -6.30
N ILE A 35 7.33 3.47 -5.13
CA ILE A 35 6.92 4.03 -3.86
C ILE A 35 8.03 3.78 -2.85
N ASN A 36 8.41 4.82 -2.11
CA ASN A 36 9.32 4.72 -0.97
C ASN A 36 8.53 5.05 0.29
N PHE A 37 8.55 4.15 1.28
CA PHE A 37 7.80 4.36 2.52
C PHE A 37 8.50 3.75 3.72
N ASP A 38 8.27 4.38 4.87
CA ASP A 38 8.65 3.84 6.16
C ASP A 38 7.50 3.02 6.73
N PHE A 39 7.82 1.97 7.44
CA PHE A 39 6.81 1.13 8.09
C PHE A 39 7.14 0.86 9.55
N GLU A 40 6.12 0.56 10.30
CA GLU A 40 6.21 0.05 11.66
C GLU A 40 5.20 -1.09 11.78
N GLN A 41 5.67 -2.24 12.27
CA GLN A 41 4.77 -3.38 12.52
C GLN A 41 4.96 -3.90 13.93
N ASN A 42 3.85 -4.33 14.54
CA ASN A 42 3.82 -4.93 15.85
C ASN A 42 3.39 -6.39 15.70
N ILE A 43 4.30 -7.31 16.01
CA ILE A 43 4.03 -8.75 15.98
C ILE A 43 4.37 -9.30 17.36
N ASN A 44 3.35 -9.81 18.08
CA ASN A 44 3.52 -10.38 19.42
C ASN A 44 4.28 -9.44 20.37
N GLU A 45 3.85 -8.19 20.45
CA GLU A 45 4.44 -7.14 21.29
C GLU A 45 5.85 -6.71 20.87
N LYS A 46 6.41 -7.30 19.81
CA LYS A 46 7.67 -6.87 19.23
C LYS A 46 7.41 -5.86 18.12
N ILE A 47 8.01 -4.69 18.24
CA ILE A 47 7.90 -3.62 17.26
C ILE A 47 9.09 -3.70 16.30
N GLU A 48 8.81 -3.83 15.01
CA GLU A 48 9.79 -3.76 13.94
C GLU A 48 9.52 -2.52 13.10
N LYS A 49 10.58 -1.81 12.74
CA LYS A 49 10.53 -0.63 11.88
C LYS A 49 11.45 -0.83 10.70
N GLY A 50 11.18 -0.14 9.61
CA GLY A 50 12.02 -0.18 8.45
C GLY A 50 11.58 0.75 7.35
N ASN A 51 12.28 0.63 6.23
CA ASN A 51 12.00 1.37 5.01
C ASN A 51 11.88 0.39 3.86
N CYS A 52 10.89 0.62 3.00
CA CYS A 52 10.69 -0.16 1.78
C CYS A 52 10.71 0.73 0.56
N VAL A 53 11.31 0.22 -0.51
CA VAL A 53 11.17 0.76 -1.86
C VAL A 53 10.46 -0.28 -2.71
N LEU A 54 9.33 0.10 -3.27
CA LEU A 54 8.51 -0.74 -4.12
C LEU A 54 8.58 -0.22 -5.54
N GLU A 55 8.82 -1.12 -6.49
CA GLU A 55 8.83 -0.81 -7.92
C GLU A 55 7.89 -1.77 -8.63
N TYR A 56 6.85 -1.23 -9.25
CA TYR A 56 5.94 -2.04 -10.04
C TYR A 56 6.57 -2.46 -11.38
N PRO A 57 6.29 -3.68 -11.84
CA PRO A 57 5.56 -4.74 -11.18
C PRO A 57 6.42 -5.60 -10.25
N LYS A 58 5.88 -5.95 -9.11
CA LYS A 58 6.30 -7.06 -8.23
C LYS A 58 7.71 -7.01 -7.65
N LYS A 59 8.37 -5.85 -7.64
CA LYS A 59 9.68 -5.68 -7.01
C LYS A 59 9.54 -4.89 -5.72
N ILE A 60 10.17 -5.36 -4.67
CA ILE A 60 10.23 -4.67 -3.40
C ILE A 60 11.58 -4.93 -2.73
N PHE A 61 12.11 -3.91 -2.06
CA PHE A 61 13.28 -4.01 -1.22
C PHE A 61 12.99 -3.32 0.10
N CYS A 62 13.02 -4.08 1.19
CA CYS A 62 12.82 -3.55 2.54
C CYS A 62 14.06 -3.78 3.39
N GLU A 63 14.48 -2.74 4.10
CA GLU A 63 15.50 -2.81 5.12
C GLU A 63 14.87 -2.58 6.48
N TYR A 64 15.06 -3.52 7.39
CA TYR A 64 14.58 -3.41 8.76
C TYR A 64 15.62 -2.73 9.63
N SER A 65 15.23 -1.70 10.35
CA SER A 65 16.09 -1.07 11.35
C SER A 65 16.06 -1.91 12.64
N GLY A 66 17.22 -2.25 13.15
CA GLY A 66 17.35 -3.04 14.37
C GLY A 66 18.41 -4.12 14.24
N SER A 67 18.38 -5.08 15.15
CA SER A 67 19.30 -6.21 15.17
C SER A 67 19.09 -7.15 13.98
N ASN A 68 20.14 -7.88 13.61
CA ASN A 68 20.14 -8.96 12.61
C ASN A 68 20.19 -8.53 11.14
N ASN A 69 20.28 -7.25 10.80
CA ASN A 69 20.40 -6.80 9.40
C ASN A 69 19.37 -7.45 8.47
N LYS A 70 18.11 -7.49 8.91
CA LYS A 70 17.04 -8.13 8.17
C LYS A 70 16.69 -7.34 6.93
N ILE A 71 16.64 -8.03 5.81
CA ILE A 71 16.14 -7.49 4.54
C ILE A 71 15.08 -8.41 3.95
N LEU A 72 14.17 -7.80 3.20
CA LEU A 72 13.15 -8.50 2.42
C LEU A 72 13.24 -8.02 0.99
N VAL A 73 13.39 -8.93 0.03
CA VAL A 73 13.58 -8.58 -1.38
C VAL A 73 12.70 -9.47 -2.26
N SER A 74 12.00 -8.85 -3.21
CA SER A 74 11.35 -9.55 -4.29
C SER A 74 11.90 -9.06 -5.63
N ASN A 75 12.25 -10.01 -6.51
CA ASN A 75 12.68 -9.74 -7.88
C ASN A 75 11.56 -9.94 -8.91
N GLY A 76 10.34 -10.17 -8.45
CA GLY A 76 9.18 -10.46 -9.29
C GLY A 76 8.81 -11.95 -9.38
N LYS A 77 9.73 -12.84 -9.02
CA LYS A 77 9.51 -14.30 -9.01
C LYS A 77 9.69 -14.92 -7.65
N SER A 78 10.71 -14.49 -6.92
CA SER A 78 11.09 -15.03 -5.63
C SER A 78 11.09 -13.94 -4.59
N LEU A 79 10.64 -14.28 -3.39
CA LEU A 79 10.74 -13.47 -2.20
C LEU A 79 11.86 -14.04 -1.32
N VAL A 80 12.80 -13.22 -0.94
CA VAL A 80 13.92 -13.58 -0.07
C VAL A 80 13.82 -12.76 1.22
N ILE A 81 13.91 -13.45 2.34
CA ILE A 81 14.06 -12.84 3.67
C ILE A 81 15.41 -13.30 4.22
N LYS A 82 16.30 -12.33 4.43
CA LYS A 82 17.66 -12.57 4.88
C LYS A 82 17.94 -11.80 6.15
N THR A 83 18.61 -12.47 7.09
CA THR A 83 19.21 -11.87 8.28
C THR A 83 20.69 -12.20 8.32
N SER A 84 21.40 -11.74 9.37
CA SER A 84 22.82 -12.08 9.57
C SER A 84 23.05 -13.59 9.70
N VAL A 85 22.04 -14.35 10.14
CA VAL A 85 22.16 -15.78 10.49
C VAL A 85 21.23 -16.69 9.73
N SER A 86 20.34 -16.16 8.89
CA SER A 86 19.32 -16.95 8.19
C SER A 86 19.07 -16.45 6.78
N TYR A 87 18.56 -17.34 5.96
CA TYR A 87 18.18 -17.06 4.58
C TYR A 87 16.99 -17.91 4.22
N TYR A 88 15.89 -17.27 3.81
CA TYR A 88 14.67 -17.95 3.39
C TYR A 88 14.27 -17.46 2.00
N ARG A 89 13.90 -18.37 1.13
CA ARG A 89 13.45 -18.07 -0.22
C ARG A 89 12.12 -18.76 -0.48
N TYR A 90 11.17 -17.97 -0.98
CA TYR A 90 9.81 -18.43 -1.30
C TYR A 90 9.45 -18.03 -2.71
N PRO A 91 8.67 -18.84 -3.46
CA PRO A 91 8.02 -18.35 -4.67
C PRO A 91 7.08 -17.19 -4.32
N LEU A 92 7.22 -16.07 -5.01
CA LEU A 92 6.40 -14.88 -4.73
C LEU A 92 4.91 -15.18 -4.87
N GLU A 93 4.53 -15.98 -5.87
CA GLU A 93 3.14 -16.34 -6.14
C GLU A 93 2.46 -17.10 -5.00
N LYS A 94 3.22 -17.71 -4.11
CA LYS A 94 2.71 -18.42 -2.93
C LYS A 94 2.64 -17.54 -1.68
N THR A 95 2.98 -16.27 -1.80
CA THR A 95 2.95 -15.32 -0.69
C THR A 95 1.87 -14.27 -0.90
N PRO A 96 1.33 -13.68 0.19
CA PRO A 96 0.36 -12.59 0.08
C PRO A 96 0.89 -11.35 -0.64
N LEU A 97 2.22 -11.15 -0.65
CA LEU A 97 2.84 -10.03 -1.35
C LEU A 97 2.60 -10.06 -2.84
N ASN A 98 2.35 -11.23 -3.42
CA ASN A 98 2.04 -11.33 -4.84
C ASN A 98 0.84 -10.48 -5.25
N PHE A 99 -0.15 -10.37 -4.38
CA PHE A 99 -1.33 -9.53 -4.61
C PHE A 99 -1.05 -8.04 -4.38
N ILE A 100 -0.35 -7.72 -3.29
CA ILE A 100 -0.03 -6.33 -2.94
C ILE A 100 0.90 -5.69 -3.97
N LEU A 101 1.81 -6.47 -4.55
CA LEU A 101 2.75 -6.01 -5.57
C LEU A 101 2.15 -6.06 -6.98
N ASP A 102 0.89 -6.42 -7.13
CA ASP A 102 0.16 -6.41 -8.40
C ASP A 102 -0.74 -5.18 -8.48
N LYS A 103 -0.34 -4.23 -9.31
CA LYS A 103 -1.09 -2.98 -9.48
C LYS A 103 -2.51 -3.21 -9.99
N ASN A 104 -2.70 -4.10 -10.95
CA ASN A 104 -4.00 -4.41 -11.51
C ASN A 104 -4.93 -5.01 -10.46
N TYR A 105 -4.42 -5.87 -9.60
CA TYR A 105 -5.17 -6.42 -8.49
C TYR A 105 -5.63 -5.33 -7.53
N LEU A 106 -4.74 -4.43 -7.15
CA LEU A 106 -5.05 -3.31 -6.24
C LEU A 106 -6.10 -2.37 -6.85
N ILE A 107 -5.95 -2.01 -8.11
CA ILE A 107 -6.89 -1.15 -8.83
C ILE A 107 -8.28 -1.78 -8.85
N ASN A 108 -8.36 -3.08 -9.16
CA ASN A 108 -9.62 -3.80 -9.19
C ASN A 108 -10.29 -3.85 -7.82
N LYS A 109 -9.50 -4.07 -6.76
CA LYS A 109 -10.02 -4.06 -5.39
C LYS A 109 -10.55 -2.69 -4.98
N ILE A 110 -9.83 -1.62 -5.30
CA ILE A 110 -10.27 -0.25 -5.00
C ILE A 110 -11.54 0.07 -5.78
N TYR A 111 -11.59 -0.30 -7.06
CA TYR A 111 -12.75 -0.05 -7.92
C TYR A 111 -14.02 -0.72 -7.38
N ASN A 112 -13.90 -1.90 -6.79
CA ASN A 112 -15.02 -2.68 -6.25
C ASN A 112 -15.35 -2.34 -4.79
N LEU A 113 -14.65 -1.40 -4.16
CA LEU A 113 -15.01 -0.95 -2.81
C LEU A 113 -16.34 -0.21 -2.83
N GLU A 114 -17.25 -0.61 -1.94
CA GLU A 114 -18.49 0.10 -1.67
C GLU A 114 -18.19 1.28 -0.73
N GLU A 115 -18.77 2.41 -1.06
CA GLU A 115 -18.66 3.62 -0.23
C GLU A 115 -19.72 3.65 0.86
#